data_885bdcc2e4332d45c1832388150774ef
#
_entry.id   885bdcc2e4332d45c1832388150774ef
#
_cell.length_a   1.000
_cell.length_b   1.000
_cell.length_c   1.000
_cell.angle_alpha   90.00
_cell.angle_beta   90.00
_cell.angle_gamma   90.00
#
_symmetry.space_group_name_H-M   'P 1'
#
loop_
_entity.id
_entity.type
_entity.pdbx_description
1 polymer ?
#
loop_
_entity_poly.entity_id
_entity_poly.type
_entity_poly.pdbx_seq_one_letter_code
_entity_poly.pdbx_strand_id
1 'polypeptide(L)'
;MIKRASIAFLYGDLFERLVYHTRPYEVEKGATNALYADWLDRVRPNVENESFKEFKRNVHAIVHDFDTLPVRDVVKPKVGVVGEILVKYSPIANNDIVGTLEKEGAEAVVPDIVGFMNYSLYNQVYRHQHLGAKKSSQLFAAVLLKLIRQAEKPMDAALRASKHFNGITPWDEVVAGAKPVLSLGNMTGEGWFLPGEMVELLRSGVNNIVCMQPFGCLPNHIVGKGMLKELRREYKGANLMPIDYDPGASVVNQLNRIRLMMATAKKKVAAKEAVTSE
;
A
#
# COMPACT_ATOMS: atom_id res chain seq x y z
N MET A 1 -8.41 -18.32 -16.20
CA MET A 1 -8.82 -17.77 -14.87
C MET A 1 -7.66 -17.18 -14.07
N ILE A 2 -6.58 -17.92 -13.75
CA ILE A 2 -5.44 -17.38 -12.95
C ILE A 2 -4.77 -16.19 -13.65
N LYS A 3 -4.43 -16.27 -14.95
CA LYS A 3 -3.81 -15.17 -15.70
C LYS A 3 -4.68 -13.92 -15.69
N ARG A 4 -5.99 -14.07 -15.91
CA ARG A 4 -6.94 -12.95 -15.87
C ARG A 4 -6.95 -12.25 -14.53
N ALA A 5 -7.05 -13.04 -13.45
CA ALA A 5 -7.00 -12.50 -12.09
C ALA A 5 -5.67 -11.77 -11.81
N SER A 6 -4.53 -12.37 -12.21
CA SER A 6 -3.21 -11.73 -12.02
C SER A 6 -3.10 -10.38 -12.75
N ILE A 7 -3.55 -10.29 -14.01
CA ILE A 7 -3.54 -9.04 -14.78
C ILE A 7 -4.47 -7.99 -14.13
N ALA A 8 -5.65 -8.41 -13.67
CA ALA A 8 -6.61 -7.51 -13.01
C ALA A 8 -6.05 -6.96 -11.70
N PHE A 9 -5.42 -7.79 -10.86
CA PHE A 9 -4.80 -7.33 -9.62
C PHE A 9 -3.63 -6.37 -9.86
N LEU A 10 -2.77 -6.67 -10.85
CA LEU A 10 -1.65 -5.79 -11.19
C LEU A 10 -2.13 -4.44 -11.74
N TYR A 11 -3.20 -4.39 -12.54
CA TYR A 11 -3.81 -3.13 -12.94
C TYR A 11 -4.45 -2.39 -11.76
N GLY A 12 -5.11 -3.11 -10.85
CA GLY A 12 -5.68 -2.54 -9.64
C GLY A 12 -4.64 -1.82 -8.80
N ASP A 13 -3.56 -2.53 -8.43
CA ASP A 13 -2.45 -1.97 -7.66
C ASP A 13 -1.79 -0.78 -8.36
N LEU A 14 -1.58 -0.87 -9.69
CA LEU A 14 -1.03 0.23 -10.48
C LEU A 14 -1.93 1.47 -10.41
N PHE A 15 -3.23 1.31 -10.66
CA PHE A 15 -4.17 2.44 -10.62
C PHE A 15 -4.30 3.04 -9.23
N GLU A 16 -4.40 2.25 -8.17
CA GLU A 16 -4.44 2.77 -6.80
C GLU A 16 -3.21 3.64 -6.52
N ARG A 17 -2.03 3.13 -6.82
CA ARG A 17 -0.77 3.83 -6.63
C ARG A 17 -0.73 5.15 -7.39
N LEU A 18 -1.10 5.15 -8.67
CA LEU A 18 -1.07 6.34 -9.53
C LEU A 18 -2.13 7.37 -9.13
N VAL A 19 -3.35 6.92 -8.89
CA VAL A 19 -4.50 7.79 -8.54
C VAL A 19 -4.28 8.47 -7.20
N TYR A 20 -3.89 7.70 -6.17
CA TYR A 20 -3.72 8.24 -4.82
C TYR A 20 -2.51 9.17 -4.72
N HIS A 21 -1.49 8.96 -5.54
CA HIS A 21 -0.35 9.87 -5.63
C HIS A 21 -0.71 11.15 -6.42
N THR A 22 -1.43 11.07 -7.54
CA THR A 22 -1.65 12.21 -8.46
C THR A 22 -2.79 13.11 -8.01
N ARG A 23 -3.94 12.52 -7.60
CA ARG A 23 -5.18 13.24 -7.29
C ARG A 23 -5.03 14.36 -6.26
N PRO A 24 -4.25 14.23 -5.17
CA PRO A 24 -4.08 15.32 -4.21
C PRO A 24 -3.40 16.56 -4.80
N TYR A 25 -2.66 16.39 -5.89
CA TYR A 25 -1.84 17.43 -6.52
C TYR A 25 -2.40 17.97 -7.84
N GLU A 26 -3.45 17.37 -8.41
CA GLU A 26 -4.02 17.75 -9.71
C GLU A 26 -4.32 19.25 -9.80
N VAL A 27 -3.98 19.88 -10.94
CA VAL A 27 -4.27 21.29 -11.21
C VAL A 27 -5.75 21.43 -11.51
N GLU A 28 -6.26 20.62 -12.43
CA GLU A 28 -7.67 20.55 -12.80
C GLU A 28 -8.35 19.48 -11.96
N LYS A 29 -9.32 19.92 -11.14
CA LYS A 29 -10.03 19.02 -10.23
C LYS A 29 -10.83 17.98 -10.99
N GLY A 30 -10.54 16.71 -10.72
CA GLY A 30 -11.20 15.57 -11.33
C GLY A 30 -10.47 14.99 -12.55
N ALA A 31 -9.41 15.65 -13.04
CA ALA A 31 -8.62 15.16 -14.18
C ALA A 31 -8.03 13.76 -13.94
N THR A 32 -7.54 13.50 -12.73
CA THR A 32 -7.03 12.18 -12.33
C THR A 32 -8.09 11.09 -12.41
N ASN A 33 -9.30 11.37 -11.92
CA ASN A 33 -10.40 10.40 -11.96
C ASN A 33 -10.92 10.19 -13.40
N ALA A 34 -10.94 11.23 -14.23
CA ALA A 34 -11.31 11.12 -15.63
C ALA A 34 -10.32 10.24 -16.41
N LEU A 35 -9.00 10.46 -16.19
CA LEU A 35 -7.95 9.63 -16.80
C LEU A 35 -8.03 8.17 -16.33
N TYR A 36 -8.30 7.95 -15.05
CA TYR A 36 -8.52 6.63 -14.49
C TYR A 36 -9.71 5.91 -15.15
N ALA A 37 -10.85 6.59 -15.29
CA ALA A 37 -12.04 6.01 -15.91
C ALA A 37 -11.79 5.64 -17.38
N ASP A 38 -11.13 6.50 -18.15
CA ASP A 38 -10.74 6.23 -19.55
C ASP A 38 -9.85 4.98 -19.63
N TRP A 39 -8.83 4.89 -18.78
CA TRP A 39 -7.95 3.74 -18.76
C TRP A 39 -8.62 2.45 -18.31
N LEU A 40 -9.58 2.50 -17.38
CA LEU A 40 -10.35 1.29 -16.98
C LEU A 40 -11.07 0.68 -18.18
N ASP A 41 -11.70 1.50 -19.02
CA ASP A 41 -12.38 1.01 -20.22
C ASP A 41 -11.38 0.47 -21.26
N ARG A 42 -10.21 1.10 -21.41
CA ARG A 42 -9.15 0.67 -22.36
C ARG A 42 -8.47 -0.65 -21.95
N VAL A 43 -8.30 -0.93 -20.65
CA VAL A 43 -7.63 -2.16 -20.19
C VAL A 43 -8.58 -3.36 -20.07
N ARG A 44 -9.90 -3.14 -20.04
CA ARG A 44 -10.90 -4.21 -19.93
C ARG A 44 -10.71 -5.34 -20.95
N PRO A 45 -10.55 -5.05 -22.26
CA PRO A 45 -10.28 -6.10 -23.26
C PRO A 45 -9.00 -6.88 -22.98
N ASN A 46 -7.96 -6.22 -22.42
CA ASN A 46 -6.72 -6.90 -22.08
C ASN A 46 -6.85 -7.85 -20.89
N VAL A 47 -7.69 -7.53 -19.91
CA VAL A 47 -8.03 -8.45 -18.83
C VAL A 47 -8.77 -9.68 -19.36
N GLU A 48 -9.63 -9.49 -20.37
CA GLU A 48 -10.39 -10.59 -20.98
C GLU A 48 -9.53 -11.50 -21.88
N ASN A 49 -8.63 -10.92 -22.69
CA ASN A 49 -7.77 -11.67 -23.62
C ASN A 49 -6.51 -12.23 -22.98
N GLU A 50 -6.23 -11.89 -21.72
CA GLU A 50 -5.10 -12.39 -20.92
C GLU A 50 -3.72 -12.19 -21.57
N SER A 51 -3.54 -11.17 -22.46
CA SER A 51 -2.30 -10.90 -23.17
C SER A 51 -1.28 -10.16 -22.31
N PHE A 52 -0.23 -10.84 -21.90
CA PHE A 52 0.85 -10.22 -21.11
C PHE A 52 1.70 -9.22 -21.93
N LYS A 53 1.78 -9.41 -23.24
CA LYS A 53 2.44 -8.45 -24.14
C LYS A 53 1.68 -7.12 -24.18
N GLU A 54 0.36 -7.19 -24.22
CA GLU A 54 -0.51 -6.01 -24.19
C GLU A 54 -0.48 -5.34 -22.82
N PHE A 55 -0.55 -6.11 -21.73
CA PHE A 55 -0.38 -5.63 -20.37
C PHE A 55 0.91 -4.79 -20.24
N LYS A 56 2.05 -5.32 -20.66
CA LYS A 56 3.34 -4.59 -20.62
C LYS A 56 3.26 -3.25 -21.36
N ARG A 57 2.68 -3.22 -22.56
CA ARG A 57 2.52 -1.98 -23.34
C ARG A 57 1.61 -0.98 -22.61
N ASN A 58 0.47 -1.46 -22.11
CA ASN A 58 -0.51 -0.61 -21.43
C ASN A 58 0.06 -0.01 -20.15
N VAL A 59 0.80 -0.79 -19.34
CA VAL A 59 1.44 -0.31 -18.11
C VAL A 59 2.36 0.89 -18.38
N HIS A 60 3.20 0.84 -19.41
CA HIS A 60 4.06 1.97 -19.77
C HIS A 60 3.26 3.20 -20.22
N ALA A 61 2.18 3.00 -20.99
CA ALA A 61 1.32 4.09 -21.44
C ALA A 61 0.55 4.70 -20.25
N ILE A 62 -0.01 3.89 -19.36
CA ILE A 62 -0.71 4.34 -18.16
C ILE A 62 0.20 5.21 -17.30
N VAL A 63 1.38 4.70 -16.94
CA VAL A 63 2.33 5.44 -16.11
C VAL A 63 2.74 6.76 -16.78
N HIS A 64 2.98 6.76 -18.10
CA HIS A 64 3.31 7.96 -18.86
C HIS A 64 2.19 9.01 -18.79
N ASP A 65 0.94 8.60 -19.02
CA ASP A 65 -0.20 9.51 -19.03
C ASP A 65 -0.44 10.14 -17.65
N PHE A 66 -0.30 9.36 -16.55
CA PHE A 66 -0.38 9.90 -15.19
C PHE A 66 0.83 10.78 -14.84
N ASP A 67 2.04 10.44 -15.30
CA ASP A 67 3.28 11.21 -15.04
C ASP A 67 3.30 12.56 -15.76
N THR A 68 2.55 12.69 -16.85
CA THR A 68 2.42 13.92 -17.63
C THR A 68 1.20 14.77 -17.27
N LEU A 69 0.33 14.27 -16.40
CA LEU A 69 -0.84 15.02 -15.94
C LEU A 69 -0.38 16.25 -15.13
N PRO A 70 -0.90 17.46 -15.42
CA PRO A 70 -0.49 18.67 -14.71
C PRO A 70 -0.77 18.59 -13.22
N VAL A 71 0.28 18.71 -12.40
CA VAL A 71 0.22 18.68 -10.95
C VAL A 71 0.81 19.98 -10.35
N ARG A 72 0.31 20.35 -9.18
CA ARG A 72 0.81 21.51 -8.41
C ARG A 72 2.12 21.13 -7.70
N ASP A 73 3.08 22.03 -7.73
CA ASP A 73 4.33 21.89 -6.96
C ASP A 73 4.11 22.32 -5.50
N VAL A 74 3.55 21.43 -4.71
CA VAL A 74 3.28 21.61 -3.29
C VAL A 74 3.66 20.36 -2.52
N VAL A 75 4.16 20.52 -1.31
CA VAL A 75 4.49 19.39 -0.44
C VAL A 75 3.29 19.06 0.45
N LYS A 76 2.85 17.82 0.44
CA LYS A 76 1.81 17.31 1.33
C LYS A 76 2.36 16.24 2.26
N PRO A 77 1.86 16.14 3.51
CA PRO A 77 2.20 15.01 4.36
C PRO A 77 1.69 13.71 3.74
N LYS A 78 2.58 12.71 3.62
CA LYS A 78 2.21 11.35 3.19
C LYS A 78 1.71 10.56 4.38
N VAL A 79 0.62 9.82 4.19
CA VAL A 79 0.00 8.97 5.20
C VAL A 79 -0.16 7.55 4.66
N GLY A 80 0.57 6.60 5.24
CA GLY A 80 0.43 5.18 4.97
C GLY A 80 -0.89 4.63 5.53
N VAL A 81 -1.56 3.78 4.76
CA VAL A 81 -2.80 3.13 5.15
C VAL A 81 -2.57 1.63 5.18
N VAL A 82 -2.51 1.04 6.37
CA VAL A 82 -2.30 -0.40 6.60
C VAL A 82 -3.37 -0.95 7.52
N GLY A 83 -3.51 -2.25 7.60
CA GLY A 83 -4.47 -2.87 8.51
C GLY A 83 -5.05 -4.17 7.99
N GLU A 84 -6.22 -4.53 8.51
CA GLU A 84 -6.97 -5.70 8.09
C GLU A 84 -7.38 -5.57 6.60
N ILE A 85 -7.24 -6.65 5.87
CA ILE A 85 -7.29 -6.66 4.40
C ILE A 85 -8.60 -6.10 3.83
N LEU A 86 -9.76 -6.48 4.39
CA LEU A 86 -11.05 -5.98 3.94
C LEU A 86 -11.21 -4.49 4.29
N VAL A 87 -10.89 -4.12 5.52
CA VAL A 87 -10.98 -2.73 5.98
C VAL A 87 -10.03 -1.84 5.19
N LYS A 88 -8.82 -2.32 4.86
CA LYS A 88 -7.82 -1.56 4.09
C LYS A 88 -8.32 -1.19 2.68
N TYR A 89 -8.90 -2.14 1.95
CA TYR A 89 -9.24 -1.95 0.53
C TYR A 89 -10.71 -1.64 0.25
N SER A 90 -11.59 -1.65 1.27
CA SER A 90 -13.01 -1.37 1.07
C SER A 90 -13.40 0.02 1.59
N PRO A 91 -13.68 1.00 0.72
CA PRO A 91 -14.14 2.34 1.15
C PRO A 91 -15.40 2.31 2.01
N ILE A 92 -16.29 1.32 1.79
CA ILE A 92 -17.49 1.13 2.63
C ILE A 92 -17.11 0.69 4.04
N ALA A 93 -16.10 -0.19 4.19
CA ALA A 93 -15.68 -0.71 5.48
C ALA A 93 -14.82 0.30 6.28
N ASN A 94 -14.14 1.23 5.60
CA ASN A 94 -13.23 2.20 6.22
C ASN A 94 -13.69 3.66 6.17
N ASN A 95 -14.97 3.90 5.84
CA ASN A 95 -15.56 5.24 5.75
C ASN A 95 -14.76 6.17 4.81
N ASP A 96 -14.32 5.67 3.66
CA ASP A 96 -13.53 6.40 2.66
C ASP A 96 -12.31 7.08 3.29
N ILE A 97 -11.44 6.28 3.89
CA ILE A 97 -10.23 6.79 4.58
C ILE A 97 -9.34 7.60 3.63
N VAL A 98 -9.17 7.16 2.38
CA VAL A 98 -8.34 7.87 1.40
C VAL A 98 -8.91 9.24 1.10
N GLY A 99 -10.21 9.33 0.77
CA GLY A 99 -10.88 10.61 0.57
C GLY A 99 -10.87 11.50 1.82
N THR A 100 -10.93 10.90 3.01
CA THR A 100 -10.81 11.63 4.28
C THR A 100 -9.41 12.22 4.46
N LEU A 101 -8.34 11.46 4.19
CA LEU A 101 -6.97 11.95 4.25
C LEU A 101 -6.70 13.05 3.23
N GLU A 102 -7.21 12.92 2.01
CA GLU A 102 -7.09 13.95 0.97
C GLU A 102 -7.83 15.23 1.36
N LYS A 103 -9.05 15.15 1.92
CA LYS A 103 -9.78 16.30 2.47
C LYS A 103 -9.02 17.00 3.61
N GLU A 104 -8.32 16.24 4.42
CA GLU A 104 -7.44 16.77 5.46
C GLU A 104 -6.07 17.25 4.92
N GLY A 105 -5.84 17.19 3.60
CA GLY A 105 -4.67 17.74 2.91
C GLY A 105 -3.46 16.81 2.86
N ALA A 106 -3.64 15.50 2.95
CA ALA A 106 -2.59 14.50 2.81
C ALA A 106 -2.57 13.85 1.44
N GLU A 107 -1.46 13.16 1.15
CA GLU A 107 -1.35 12.11 0.15
C GLU A 107 -1.49 10.75 0.87
N ALA A 108 -2.45 9.93 0.45
CA ALA A 108 -2.59 8.57 0.97
C ALA A 108 -1.64 7.61 0.23
N VAL A 109 -0.96 6.75 0.98
CA VAL A 109 -0.08 5.70 0.44
C VAL A 109 -0.62 4.35 0.92
N VAL A 110 -1.21 3.59 0.01
CA VAL A 110 -1.79 2.27 0.29
C VAL A 110 -0.86 1.21 -0.31
N PRO A 111 -0.29 0.30 0.48
CA PRO A 111 0.50 -0.81 -0.03
C PRO A 111 -0.33 -1.76 -0.89
N ASP A 112 0.29 -2.32 -1.94
CA ASP A 112 -0.34 -3.14 -2.96
C ASP A 112 -0.97 -4.43 -2.41
N ILE A 113 -2.11 -4.87 -2.96
CA ILE A 113 -2.76 -6.14 -2.58
C ILE A 113 -1.92 -7.36 -2.98
N VAL A 114 -1.11 -7.23 -4.03
CA VAL A 114 -0.17 -8.28 -4.44
C VAL A 114 0.84 -8.58 -3.34
N GLY A 115 1.19 -7.62 -2.50
CA GLY A 115 2.00 -7.83 -1.30
C GLY A 115 1.39 -8.86 -0.35
N PHE A 116 0.09 -8.83 -0.12
CA PHE A 116 -0.62 -9.84 0.70
C PHE A 116 -0.64 -11.22 0.05
N MET A 117 -0.70 -11.30 -1.29
CA MET A 117 -0.56 -12.56 -2.00
C MET A 117 0.85 -13.14 -1.85
N ASN A 118 1.87 -12.29 -1.99
CA ASN A 118 3.26 -12.68 -1.77
C ASN A 118 3.48 -13.18 -0.32
N TYR A 119 2.91 -12.50 0.67
CA TYR A 119 2.92 -12.93 2.07
C TYR A 119 2.31 -14.33 2.24
N SER A 120 1.13 -14.57 1.68
CA SER A 120 0.43 -15.85 1.80
C SER A 120 1.22 -17.01 1.19
N LEU A 121 1.87 -16.77 0.04
CA LEU A 121 2.75 -17.76 -0.60
C LEU A 121 4.05 -17.96 0.18
N TYR A 122 4.66 -16.89 0.66
CA TYR A 122 5.88 -16.97 1.46
C TYR A 122 5.69 -17.76 2.76
N ASN A 123 4.51 -17.66 3.38
CA ASN A 123 4.17 -18.46 4.55
C ASN A 123 4.20 -19.98 4.27
N GLN A 124 3.90 -20.43 3.05
CA GLN A 124 4.03 -21.84 2.68
C GLN A 124 5.51 -22.28 2.61
N VAL A 125 6.39 -21.39 2.15
CA VAL A 125 7.84 -21.62 2.15
C VAL A 125 8.35 -21.71 3.58
N TYR A 126 7.97 -20.76 4.43
CA TYR A 126 8.34 -20.74 5.86
C TYR A 126 7.85 -21.99 6.62
N ARG A 127 6.58 -22.38 6.38
CA ARG A 127 5.99 -23.58 7.01
C ARG A 127 6.75 -24.85 6.66
N HIS A 128 7.22 -24.99 5.42
CA HIS A 128 8.05 -26.13 5.06
C HIS A 128 9.40 -26.12 5.77
N GLN A 129 10.05 -24.97 5.84
CA GLN A 129 11.37 -24.83 6.44
C GLN A 129 11.39 -25.04 7.95
N HIS A 130 10.31 -24.64 8.65
CA HIS A 130 10.29 -24.56 10.11
C HIS A 130 9.21 -25.42 10.80
N LEU A 131 8.16 -25.80 10.08
CA LEU A 131 6.99 -26.50 10.66
C LEU A 131 6.66 -27.84 9.98
N GLY A 132 7.56 -28.37 9.17
CA GLY A 132 7.39 -29.70 8.56
C GLY A 132 6.29 -29.80 7.49
N ALA A 133 5.84 -28.67 6.90
CA ALA A 133 4.87 -28.72 5.81
C ALA A 133 5.44 -29.42 4.56
N LYS A 134 4.57 -29.90 3.67
CA LYS A 134 4.96 -30.67 2.48
C LYS A 134 5.84 -29.85 1.54
N LYS A 135 6.93 -30.47 1.02
CA LYS A 135 7.85 -29.87 0.03
C LYS A 135 7.13 -29.44 -1.26
N SER A 136 6.07 -30.16 -1.66
CA SER A 136 5.27 -29.80 -2.83
C SER A 136 4.58 -28.43 -2.68
N SER A 137 4.07 -28.11 -1.49
CA SER A 137 3.47 -26.79 -1.20
C SER A 137 4.52 -25.67 -1.26
N GLN A 138 5.72 -25.91 -0.74
CA GLN A 138 6.85 -24.99 -0.85
C GLN A 138 7.22 -24.72 -2.30
N LEU A 139 7.40 -25.79 -3.11
CA LEU A 139 7.79 -25.65 -4.50
C LEU A 139 6.74 -24.89 -5.31
N PHE A 140 5.46 -25.22 -5.11
CA PHE A 140 4.35 -24.50 -5.74
C PHE A 140 4.36 -23.02 -5.39
N ALA A 141 4.47 -22.69 -4.11
CA ALA A 141 4.53 -21.31 -3.65
C ALA A 141 5.75 -20.55 -4.21
N ALA A 142 6.93 -21.18 -4.23
CA ALA A 142 8.15 -20.57 -4.78
C ALA A 142 8.02 -20.27 -6.28
N VAL A 143 7.39 -21.18 -7.05
CA VAL A 143 7.11 -20.96 -8.48
C VAL A 143 6.14 -19.77 -8.66
N LEU A 144 5.05 -19.72 -7.89
CA LEU A 144 4.09 -18.61 -7.99
C LEU A 144 4.72 -17.28 -7.59
N LEU A 145 5.49 -17.21 -6.52
CA LEU A 145 6.25 -16.00 -6.13
C LEU A 145 7.16 -15.51 -7.27
N LYS A 146 7.86 -16.45 -7.93
CA LYS A 146 8.70 -16.11 -9.09
C LYS A 146 7.87 -15.57 -10.26
N LEU A 147 6.70 -16.13 -10.54
CA LEU A 147 5.82 -15.69 -11.62
C LEU A 147 5.24 -14.30 -11.31
N ILE A 148 4.80 -14.04 -10.08
CA ILE A 148 4.32 -12.70 -9.65
C ILE A 148 5.43 -11.68 -9.84
N ARG A 149 6.65 -11.91 -9.33
CA ARG A 149 7.80 -11.01 -9.52
C ARG A 149 8.12 -10.74 -10.99
N GLN A 150 7.96 -11.73 -11.89
CA GLN A 150 8.14 -11.51 -13.32
C GLN A 150 7.01 -10.64 -13.91
N ALA A 151 5.80 -10.79 -13.39
CA ALA A 151 4.65 -10.02 -13.85
C ALA A 151 4.70 -8.56 -13.36
N GLU A 152 5.28 -8.28 -12.20
CA GLU A 152 5.51 -6.92 -11.65
C GLU A 152 6.61 -6.14 -12.38
N LYS A 153 7.57 -6.81 -13.01
CA LYS A 153 8.73 -6.13 -13.65
C LYS A 153 8.37 -5.00 -14.63
N PRO A 154 7.40 -5.16 -15.54
CA PRO A 154 7.03 -4.06 -16.43
C PRO A 154 6.50 -2.84 -15.66
N MET A 155 5.75 -3.09 -14.58
CA MET A 155 5.19 -2.05 -13.72
C MET A 155 6.30 -1.33 -12.94
N ASP A 156 7.20 -2.06 -12.29
CA ASP A 156 8.36 -1.48 -11.60
C ASP A 156 9.25 -0.68 -12.55
N ALA A 157 9.53 -1.19 -13.76
CA ALA A 157 10.32 -0.49 -14.75
C ALA A 157 9.67 0.81 -15.23
N ALA A 158 8.36 0.82 -15.46
CA ALA A 158 7.63 2.02 -15.87
C ALA A 158 7.60 3.07 -14.75
N LEU A 159 7.33 2.65 -13.51
CA LEU A 159 7.32 3.55 -12.35
C LEU A 159 8.69 4.18 -12.11
N ARG A 160 9.79 3.39 -12.14
CA ARG A 160 11.15 3.91 -11.97
C ARG A 160 11.61 4.84 -13.09
N ALA A 161 11.05 4.71 -14.29
CA ALA A 161 11.34 5.59 -15.41
C ALA A 161 10.55 6.91 -15.38
N SER A 162 9.53 7.02 -14.54
CA SER A 162 8.71 8.22 -14.37
C SER A 162 9.40 9.29 -13.51
N LYS A 163 8.89 10.51 -13.54
CA LYS A 163 9.38 11.63 -12.72
C LYS A 163 8.77 11.65 -11.32
N HIS A 164 7.52 11.21 -11.18
CA HIS A 164 6.73 11.42 -9.98
C HIS A 164 6.52 10.15 -9.15
N PHE A 165 6.69 8.96 -9.73
CA PHE A 165 6.38 7.71 -9.04
C PHE A 165 7.62 6.96 -8.60
N ASN A 166 7.51 6.27 -7.47
CA ASN A 166 8.55 5.37 -6.99
C ASN A 166 8.28 3.94 -7.49
N GLY A 167 9.36 3.18 -7.72
CA GLY A 167 9.28 1.76 -8.04
C GLY A 167 8.70 0.91 -6.92
N ILE A 168 8.50 -0.37 -7.22
CA ILE A 168 8.01 -1.36 -6.25
C ILE A 168 9.15 -1.78 -5.33
N THR A 169 8.88 -1.85 -4.02
CA THR A 169 9.84 -2.37 -3.05
C THR A 169 10.06 -3.87 -3.28
N PRO A 170 11.32 -4.33 -3.43
CA PRO A 170 11.60 -5.75 -3.58
C PRO A 170 11.07 -6.56 -2.40
N TRP A 171 10.38 -7.67 -2.69
CA TRP A 171 9.79 -8.52 -1.65
C TRP A 171 10.77 -8.95 -0.54
N ASP A 172 12.02 -9.21 -0.91
CA ASP A 172 13.05 -9.63 0.05
C ASP A 172 13.40 -8.52 1.04
N GLU A 173 13.23 -7.25 0.64
CA GLU A 173 13.40 -6.09 1.53
C GLU A 173 12.24 -5.96 2.52
N VAL A 174 11.01 -6.24 2.10
CA VAL A 174 9.84 -6.28 3.00
C VAL A 174 10.03 -7.36 4.06
N VAL A 175 10.43 -8.58 3.64
CA VAL A 175 10.73 -9.69 4.56
C VAL A 175 11.88 -9.34 5.50
N ALA A 176 12.97 -8.75 5.00
CA ALA A 176 14.12 -8.34 5.80
C ALA A 176 13.75 -7.22 6.79
N GLY A 177 12.82 -6.33 6.40
CA GLY A 177 12.30 -5.28 7.26
C GLY A 177 11.45 -5.78 8.43
N ALA A 178 10.65 -6.82 8.21
CA ALA A 178 9.78 -7.39 9.22
C ALA A 178 10.55 -8.20 10.30
N LYS A 179 11.60 -8.92 9.91
CA LYS A 179 12.36 -9.83 10.79
C LYS A 179 12.82 -9.24 12.13
N PRO A 180 13.37 -8.01 12.19
CA PRO A 180 13.82 -7.43 13.47
C PRO A 180 12.65 -7.05 14.39
N VAL A 181 11.47 -6.80 13.82
CA VAL A 181 10.28 -6.32 14.53
C VAL A 181 9.47 -7.48 15.10
N LEU A 182 9.24 -8.50 14.27
CA LEU A 182 8.38 -9.64 14.63
C LEU A 182 8.87 -10.92 13.95
N SER A 183 8.79 -12.04 14.67
CA SER A 183 9.06 -13.35 14.08
C SER A 183 8.14 -13.64 12.90
N LEU A 184 8.70 -14.11 11.78
CA LEU A 184 7.93 -14.53 10.59
C LEU A 184 7.02 -15.75 10.85
N GLY A 185 7.14 -16.40 12.02
CA GLY A 185 6.21 -17.43 12.49
C GLY A 185 4.82 -16.93 12.86
N ASN A 186 4.63 -15.62 13.02
CA ASN A 186 3.32 -15.01 13.24
C ASN A 186 2.58 -14.88 11.90
N MET A 187 1.94 -15.95 11.45
CA MET A 187 1.36 -16.11 10.11
C MET A 187 -0.17 -16.11 10.09
N THR A 188 -0.84 -15.79 11.20
CA THR A 188 -2.31 -15.77 11.28
C THR A 188 -2.84 -14.41 10.85
N GLY A 189 -3.83 -14.39 9.96
CA GLY A 189 -4.34 -13.16 9.34
C GLY A 189 -3.23 -12.47 8.55
N GLU A 190 -3.09 -11.17 8.72
CA GLU A 190 -2.02 -10.36 8.11
C GLU A 190 -0.64 -10.66 8.73
N GLY A 191 -0.63 -11.19 9.94
CA GLY A 191 0.56 -11.68 10.62
C GLY A 191 1.75 -10.71 10.60
N TRP A 192 2.95 -11.25 10.40
CA TRP A 192 4.19 -10.47 10.32
C TRP A 192 4.21 -9.45 9.17
N PHE A 193 3.36 -9.63 8.18
CA PHE A 193 3.30 -8.75 7.01
C PHE A 193 2.80 -7.34 7.39
N LEU A 194 1.86 -7.24 8.32
CA LEU A 194 1.33 -5.95 8.75
C LEU A 194 2.40 -5.01 9.35
N PRO A 195 3.23 -5.40 10.35
CA PRO A 195 4.38 -4.59 10.72
C PRO A 195 5.45 -4.50 9.61
N GLY A 196 5.55 -5.47 8.72
CA GLY A 196 6.41 -5.42 7.54
C GLY A 196 6.05 -4.27 6.60
N GLU A 197 4.77 -4.09 6.27
CA GLU A 197 4.27 -2.94 5.50
C GLU A 197 4.56 -1.61 6.21
N MET A 198 4.38 -1.55 7.54
CA MET A 198 4.70 -0.35 8.29
C MET A 198 6.19 0.01 8.20
N VAL A 199 7.07 -0.98 8.29
CA VAL A 199 8.53 -0.79 8.16
C VAL A 199 8.89 -0.34 6.75
N GLU A 200 8.29 -0.91 5.73
CA GLU A 200 8.47 -0.50 4.33
C GLU A 200 8.11 0.98 4.15
N LEU A 201 6.93 1.38 4.61
CA LEU A 201 6.46 2.77 4.56
C LEU A 201 7.41 3.72 5.31
N LEU A 202 7.84 3.36 6.52
CA LEU A 202 8.76 4.16 7.32
C LEU A 202 10.12 4.34 6.63
N ARG A 203 10.65 3.28 6.01
CA ARG A 203 11.92 3.33 5.25
C ARG A 203 11.81 4.14 3.97
N SER A 204 10.64 4.17 3.34
CA SER A 204 10.38 5.02 2.16
C SER A 204 10.05 6.49 2.53
N GLY A 205 10.13 6.86 3.83
CA GLY A 205 9.89 8.22 4.29
C GLY A 205 8.44 8.55 4.63
N VAL A 206 7.53 7.57 4.55
CA VAL A 206 6.13 7.74 4.96
C VAL A 206 6.02 7.53 6.47
N ASN A 207 6.23 8.61 7.22
CA ASN A 207 6.32 8.54 8.68
C ASN A 207 4.97 8.60 9.41
N ASN A 208 3.88 8.94 8.73
CA ASN A 208 2.55 8.94 9.31
C ASN A 208 1.81 7.70 8.80
N ILE A 209 1.29 6.86 9.69
CA ILE A 209 0.63 5.61 9.31
C ILE A 209 -0.65 5.43 10.12
N VAL A 210 -1.76 5.21 9.42
CA VAL A 210 -3.01 4.72 10.00
C VAL A 210 -3.02 3.20 9.92
N CYS A 211 -3.17 2.55 11.07
CA CYS A 211 -3.34 1.10 11.17
C CYS A 211 -4.82 0.81 11.48
N MET A 212 -5.53 0.26 10.52
CA MET A 212 -6.98 0.07 10.58
C MET A 212 -7.34 -1.38 10.87
N GLN A 213 -8.35 -1.59 11.71
CA GLN A 213 -8.76 -2.92 12.11
C GLN A 213 -10.20 -2.95 12.60
N PRO A 214 -10.93 -4.07 12.45
CA PRO A 214 -12.17 -4.28 13.19
C PRO A 214 -11.84 -4.54 14.66
N PHE A 215 -12.73 -4.14 15.56
CA PHE A 215 -12.62 -4.48 16.98
C PHE A 215 -12.60 -6.00 17.17
N GLY A 216 -11.70 -6.48 18.01
CA GLY A 216 -11.58 -7.91 18.27
C GLY A 216 -10.86 -8.72 17.18
N CYS A 217 -10.38 -8.10 16.12
CA CYS A 217 -9.48 -8.76 15.16
C CYS A 217 -8.16 -9.11 15.84
N LEU A 218 -8.05 -10.35 16.34
CA LEU A 218 -6.92 -10.80 17.15
C LEU A 218 -5.56 -10.58 16.47
N PRO A 219 -5.33 -11.00 15.20
CA PRO A 219 -4.06 -10.77 14.55
C PRO A 219 -3.69 -9.29 14.50
N ASN A 220 -4.60 -8.42 14.10
CA ASN A 220 -4.32 -6.98 13.99
C ASN A 220 -4.06 -6.31 15.35
N HIS A 221 -4.73 -6.76 16.41
CA HIS A 221 -4.45 -6.26 17.76
C HIS A 221 -3.06 -6.66 18.25
N ILE A 222 -2.63 -7.89 17.98
CA ILE A 222 -1.33 -8.42 18.42
C ILE A 222 -0.21 -7.86 17.57
N VAL A 223 -0.24 -8.09 16.24
CA VAL A 223 0.89 -7.78 15.35
C VAL A 223 0.82 -6.38 14.74
N GLY A 224 -0.35 -5.74 14.69
CA GLY A 224 -0.51 -4.35 14.30
C GLY A 224 -0.36 -3.42 15.50
N LYS A 225 -1.41 -3.28 16.29
CA LYS A 225 -1.49 -2.37 17.44
C LYS A 225 -0.43 -2.66 18.51
N GLY A 226 -0.17 -3.95 18.79
CA GLY A 226 0.84 -4.38 19.76
C GLY A 226 2.27 -3.98 19.39
N MET A 227 2.59 -3.88 18.09
CA MET A 227 3.93 -3.54 17.62
C MET A 227 4.20 -2.04 17.50
N LEU A 228 3.19 -1.17 17.65
CA LEU A 228 3.35 0.28 17.45
C LEU A 228 4.37 0.91 18.41
N LYS A 229 4.49 0.41 19.64
CA LYS A 229 5.48 0.92 20.60
C LYS A 229 6.89 0.62 20.13
N GLU A 230 7.14 -0.61 19.66
CA GLU A 230 8.44 -1.03 19.14
C GLU A 230 8.81 -0.26 17.87
N LEU A 231 7.88 -0.12 16.94
CA LEU A 231 8.10 0.67 15.73
C LEU A 231 8.44 2.14 16.03
N ARG A 232 7.79 2.76 17.02
CA ARG A 232 8.13 4.13 17.45
C ARG A 232 9.50 4.20 18.13
N ARG A 233 9.94 3.14 18.81
CA ARG A 233 11.26 3.06 19.43
C ARG A 233 12.35 2.99 18.37
N GLU A 234 12.15 2.18 17.34
CA GLU A 234 13.10 1.95 16.24
C GLU A 234 13.13 3.12 15.25
N TYR A 235 11.95 3.61 14.87
CA TYR A 235 11.79 4.70 13.90
C TYR A 235 11.38 6.00 14.61
N LYS A 236 12.39 6.75 15.06
CA LYS A 236 12.15 8.04 15.74
C LYS A 236 11.42 9.01 14.82
N GLY A 237 10.30 9.52 15.29
CA GLY A 237 9.44 10.41 14.52
C GLY A 237 8.29 9.72 13.78
N ALA A 238 8.15 8.39 13.90
CA ALA A 238 6.98 7.67 13.41
C ALA A 238 5.70 8.12 14.14
N ASN A 239 4.71 8.54 13.36
CA ASN A 239 3.40 9.00 13.81
C ASN A 239 2.36 7.94 13.44
N LEU A 240 2.22 6.93 14.30
CA LEU A 240 1.42 5.73 14.06
C LEU A 240 0.09 5.84 14.80
N MET A 241 -1.04 5.69 14.10
CA MET A 241 -2.37 5.83 14.67
C MET A 241 -3.21 4.57 14.43
N PRO A 242 -3.49 3.77 15.47
CA PRO A 242 -4.44 2.66 15.34
C PRO A 242 -5.87 3.20 15.37
N ILE A 243 -6.71 2.72 14.47
CA ILE A 243 -8.13 3.10 14.39
C ILE A 243 -8.98 1.84 14.21
N ASP A 244 -9.98 1.69 15.07
CA ASP A 244 -10.93 0.59 14.99
C ASP A 244 -12.10 1.01 14.06
N TYR A 245 -12.45 0.14 13.11
CA TYR A 245 -13.54 0.31 12.14
C TYR A 245 -14.57 -0.81 12.33
N ASP A 246 -15.66 -0.47 12.98
CA ASP A 246 -16.78 -1.37 13.23
C ASP A 246 -18.09 -0.67 12.90
N PRO A 247 -19.16 -1.42 12.59
CA PRO A 247 -20.48 -0.82 12.33
C PRO A 247 -21.02 0.04 13.48
N GLY A 248 -20.62 -0.25 14.73
CA GLY A 248 -21.00 0.53 15.91
C GLY A 248 -19.96 1.57 16.34
N ALA A 249 -18.83 1.68 15.64
CA ALA A 249 -17.78 2.63 16.02
C ALA A 249 -18.18 4.08 15.67
N SER A 250 -17.78 5.00 16.54
CA SER A 250 -18.07 6.42 16.34
C SER A 250 -17.20 7.00 15.23
N VAL A 251 -17.81 7.37 14.10
CA VAL A 251 -17.17 8.07 12.99
C VAL A 251 -16.47 9.35 13.46
N VAL A 252 -17.07 10.07 14.42
CA VAL A 252 -16.49 11.28 15.00
C VAL A 252 -15.16 10.97 15.71
N ASN A 253 -15.09 9.88 16.45
CA ASN A 253 -13.86 9.48 17.12
C ASN A 253 -12.77 9.07 16.11
N GLN A 254 -13.12 8.40 15.03
CA GLN A 254 -12.20 8.05 13.94
C GLN A 254 -11.64 9.33 13.30
N LEU A 255 -12.51 10.27 12.92
CA LEU A 255 -12.11 11.57 12.34
C LEU A 255 -11.22 12.38 13.29
N ASN A 256 -11.54 12.42 14.58
CA ASN A 256 -10.72 13.14 15.56
C ASN A 256 -9.31 12.54 15.68
N ARG A 257 -9.18 11.21 15.63
CA ARG A 257 -7.86 10.54 15.61
C ARG A 257 -7.07 10.89 14.36
N ILE A 258 -7.71 10.87 13.19
CA ILE A 258 -7.08 11.26 11.91
C ILE A 258 -6.62 12.71 11.99
N ARG A 259 -7.46 13.64 12.43
CA ARG A 259 -7.12 15.06 12.57
C ARG A 259 -5.97 15.32 13.54
N LEU A 260 -5.92 14.59 14.66
CA LEU A 260 -4.80 14.66 15.60
C LEU A 260 -3.48 14.22 14.95
N MET A 261 -3.49 13.12 14.21
CA MET A 261 -2.33 12.67 13.44
C MET A 261 -1.93 13.71 12.39
N MET A 262 -2.90 14.24 11.64
CA MET A 262 -2.68 15.25 10.60
C MET A 262 -2.13 16.57 11.15
N ALA A 263 -2.56 17.02 12.33
CA ALA A 263 -2.00 18.21 12.98
C ALA A 263 -0.49 18.05 13.24
N THR A 264 -0.06 16.86 13.68
CA THR A 264 1.36 16.55 13.86
C THR A 264 2.11 16.45 12.52
N ALA A 265 1.49 15.84 11.51
CA ALA A 265 2.08 15.66 10.19
C ALA A 265 2.31 17.01 9.48
N LYS A 266 1.31 17.90 9.50
CA LYS A 266 1.39 19.25 8.91
C LYS A 266 2.46 20.12 9.57
N LYS A 267 2.59 20.07 10.91
CA LYS A 267 3.66 20.78 11.62
C LYS A 267 5.06 20.35 11.16
N LYS A 268 5.27 19.04 10.90
CA LYS A 268 6.56 18.52 10.43
C LYS A 268 6.87 18.97 8.99
N VAL A 269 5.87 19.05 8.12
CA VAL A 269 6.06 19.56 6.74
C VAL A 269 6.44 21.04 6.80
N ALA A 270 5.67 21.87 7.51
CA ALA A 270 5.95 23.29 7.65
C ALA A 270 7.34 23.58 8.24
N ALA A 271 7.77 22.78 9.23
CA ALA A 271 9.11 22.91 9.80
C ALA A 271 10.23 22.56 8.81
N LYS A 272 10.02 21.58 7.91
CA LYS A 272 10.99 21.24 6.86
C LYS A 272 11.06 22.35 5.81
N GLU A 273 9.95 22.88 5.36
CA GLU A 273 9.90 23.97 4.38
C GLU A 273 10.60 25.24 4.90
N ALA A 274 10.42 25.56 6.18
CA ALA A 274 11.12 26.70 6.81
C ALA A 274 12.65 26.55 6.80
N VAL A 275 13.16 25.34 7.04
CA VAL A 275 14.62 25.06 7.00
C VAL A 275 15.19 25.07 5.59
N THR A 276 14.39 24.73 4.57
CA THR A 276 14.85 24.69 3.18
C THR A 276 14.83 26.07 2.51
N SER A 277 14.12 27.05 3.11
CA SER A 277 14.01 28.43 2.62
C SER A 277 15.03 29.40 3.26
N GLU A 278 15.85 28.94 4.20
CA GLU A 278 17.04 29.60 4.74
C GLU A 278 18.31 29.14 4.03
#